data_21a297668294e66c60db7b1647e8d7c4
#
_entry.id   21a297668294e66c60db7b1647e8d7c4
#
_cell.length_a   1.000
_cell.length_b   1.000
_cell.length_c   1.000
_cell.angle_alpha   90.00
_cell.angle_beta   90.00
_cell.angle_gamma   90.00
#
_symmetry.space_group_name_H-M   'P 1'
#
loop_
_entity.id
_entity.type
_entity.pdbx_description
1 polymer ?
#
loop_
_entity_poly.entity_id
_entity_poly.type
_entity_poly.pdbx_seq_one_letter_code
_entity_poly.pdbx_strand_id
1 'polypeptide(L)'
;LYNPITPSFLRMLQQIVTAAHQRGKWVGICGELGGESRYLPLLLGLGLDELSMSSPRIPAVKSQLRQLDSEACRELARQACECRSAQEIEALLTAFTPEEDVRPLLALENIFVDQSFSNKEQAIQFLCGNLGVNGRTEHPFELEEDVWQREEIVTTGVGFGVAIPHTKSQWIRHSSISIARLVKPVDWQSEMGEVELVIMLTL
;
A
#
# COMPACT_ATOMS: atom_id res chain seq x y z
N LEU A 1 -28.02 2.38 -0.65
CA LEU A 1 -26.72 2.62 -1.29
C LEU A 1 -26.76 2.04 -2.71
N TYR A 2 -26.48 2.88 -3.71
CA TYR A 2 -26.44 2.44 -5.10
C TYR A 2 -25.21 1.53 -5.32
N ASN A 3 -25.44 0.27 -5.69
CA ASN A 3 -24.36 -0.64 -6.09
C ASN A 3 -24.35 -0.72 -7.62
N PRO A 4 -23.30 -0.22 -8.30
CA PRO A 4 -23.23 -0.24 -9.76
C PRO A 4 -23.02 -1.65 -10.30
N ILE A 5 -22.49 -2.59 -9.50
CA ILE A 5 -22.13 -3.94 -9.92
C ILE A 5 -23.30 -4.89 -9.63
N THR A 6 -24.02 -5.25 -10.69
CA THR A 6 -25.08 -6.24 -10.66
C THR A 6 -24.80 -7.35 -11.65
N PRO A 7 -25.34 -8.58 -11.47
CA PRO A 7 -25.13 -9.69 -12.42
C PRO A 7 -25.56 -9.35 -13.86
N SER A 8 -26.65 -8.62 -14.02
CA SER A 8 -27.11 -8.16 -15.34
C SER A 8 -26.16 -7.18 -16.00
N PHE A 9 -25.61 -6.23 -15.21
CA PHE A 9 -24.60 -5.30 -15.71
C PHE A 9 -23.34 -6.02 -16.17
N LEU A 10 -22.81 -6.95 -15.36
CA LEU A 10 -21.61 -7.72 -15.73
C LEU A 10 -21.81 -8.56 -16.99
N ARG A 11 -22.93 -9.25 -17.11
CA ARG A 11 -23.27 -10.03 -18.33
C ARG A 11 -23.38 -9.13 -19.56
N MET A 12 -24.01 -7.97 -19.44
CA MET A 12 -24.10 -7.00 -20.54
C MET A 12 -22.70 -6.51 -20.94
N LEU A 13 -21.87 -6.13 -19.98
CA LEU A 13 -20.51 -5.66 -20.23
C LEU A 13 -19.65 -6.75 -20.88
N GLN A 14 -19.75 -7.99 -20.42
CA GLN A 14 -19.06 -9.13 -21.01
C GLN A 14 -19.47 -9.33 -22.49
N GLN A 15 -20.76 -9.22 -22.81
CA GLN A 15 -21.24 -9.33 -24.19
C GLN A 15 -20.69 -8.23 -25.08
N ILE A 16 -20.64 -6.98 -24.57
CA ILE A 16 -20.06 -5.83 -25.29
C ILE A 16 -18.59 -6.08 -25.60
N VAL A 17 -17.79 -6.44 -24.57
CA VAL A 17 -16.36 -6.71 -24.73
C VAL A 17 -16.13 -7.85 -25.72
N THR A 18 -16.84 -8.96 -25.56
CA THR A 18 -16.72 -10.11 -26.46
C THR A 18 -17.05 -9.73 -27.91
N ALA A 19 -18.13 -9.02 -28.15
CA ALA A 19 -18.55 -8.62 -29.49
C ALA A 19 -17.57 -7.64 -30.14
N ALA A 20 -16.98 -6.73 -29.37
CA ALA A 20 -15.96 -5.80 -29.85
C ALA A 20 -14.66 -6.52 -30.20
N HIS A 21 -14.15 -7.38 -29.31
CA HIS A 21 -12.92 -8.14 -29.53
C HIS A 21 -13.03 -9.09 -30.74
N GLN A 22 -14.18 -9.71 -30.97
CA GLN A 22 -14.44 -10.51 -32.18
C GLN A 22 -14.27 -9.71 -33.49
N ARG A 23 -14.37 -8.38 -33.42
CA ARG A 23 -14.16 -7.47 -34.53
C ARG A 23 -12.84 -6.70 -34.48
N GLY A 24 -11.92 -7.11 -33.61
CA GLY A 24 -10.61 -6.46 -33.42
C GLY A 24 -10.71 -5.03 -32.87
N LYS A 25 -11.75 -4.73 -32.10
CA LYS A 25 -11.95 -3.42 -31.46
C LYS A 25 -11.65 -3.53 -29.95
N TRP A 26 -11.03 -2.47 -29.41
CA TRP A 26 -10.82 -2.33 -27.99
C TRP A 26 -12.06 -1.73 -27.30
N VAL A 27 -12.18 -1.97 -25.99
CA VAL A 27 -13.28 -1.45 -25.14
C VAL A 27 -12.71 -0.80 -23.90
N GLY A 28 -13.06 0.45 -23.71
CA GLY A 28 -12.77 1.19 -22.48
C GLY A 28 -14.01 1.44 -21.64
N ILE A 29 -13.81 1.61 -20.34
CA ILE A 29 -14.83 2.11 -19.42
C ILE A 29 -14.40 3.46 -18.85
N CYS A 30 -15.35 4.38 -18.74
CA CYS A 30 -15.10 5.69 -18.16
C CYS A 30 -15.98 5.93 -16.92
N GLY A 31 -15.62 6.97 -16.16
CA GLY A 31 -16.33 7.37 -14.97
C GLY A 31 -15.82 6.74 -13.68
N GLU A 32 -16.58 6.89 -12.61
CA GLU A 32 -16.17 6.50 -11.25
C GLU A 32 -15.84 5.01 -11.12
N LEU A 33 -16.55 4.16 -11.85
CA LEU A 33 -16.36 2.71 -11.80
C LEU A 33 -14.94 2.30 -12.26
N GLY A 34 -14.39 2.98 -13.28
CA GLY A 34 -13.03 2.69 -13.78
C GLY A 34 -11.93 2.97 -12.76
N GLY A 35 -12.19 3.85 -11.79
CA GLY A 35 -11.27 4.21 -10.71
C GLY A 35 -11.52 3.51 -9.37
N GLU A 36 -12.53 2.63 -9.29
CA GLU A 36 -12.85 1.90 -8.07
C GLU A 36 -11.99 0.65 -7.92
N SER A 37 -10.96 0.73 -7.07
CA SER A 37 -9.98 -0.35 -6.83
C SER A 37 -10.64 -1.70 -6.52
N ARG A 38 -11.75 -1.69 -5.80
CA ARG A 38 -12.49 -2.89 -5.43
C ARG A 38 -12.98 -3.71 -6.63
N TYR A 39 -13.38 -3.04 -7.73
CA TYR A 39 -13.93 -3.70 -8.91
C TYR A 39 -12.89 -3.98 -9.99
N LEU A 40 -11.65 -3.51 -9.78
CA LEU A 40 -10.57 -3.66 -10.74
C LEU A 40 -10.33 -5.12 -11.20
N PRO A 41 -10.35 -6.14 -10.30
CA PRO A 41 -10.21 -7.53 -10.72
C PRO A 41 -11.31 -8.00 -11.68
N LEU A 42 -12.56 -7.56 -11.46
CA LEU A 42 -13.68 -7.87 -12.36
C LEU A 42 -13.53 -7.21 -13.73
N LEU A 43 -13.16 -5.92 -13.74
CA LEU A 43 -13.00 -5.14 -14.98
C LEU A 43 -11.86 -5.71 -15.84
N LEU A 44 -10.74 -6.09 -15.19
CA LEU A 44 -9.63 -6.78 -15.84
C LEU A 44 -10.06 -8.16 -16.37
N GLY A 45 -10.76 -8.95 -15.54
CA GLY A 45 -11.22 -10.29 -15.89
C GLY A 45 -12.25 -10.32 -17.01
N LEU A 46 -13.09 -9.28 -17.14
CA LEU A 46 -14.00 -9.10 -18.26
C LEU A 46 -13.29 -8.74 -19.58
N GLY A 47 -12.00 -8.36 -19.51
CA GLY A 47 -11.20 -8.07 -20.69
C GLY A 47 -11.31 -6.62 -21.17
N LEU A 48 -11.60 -5.67 -20.29
CA LEU A 48 -11.53 -4.25 -20.63
C LEU A 48 -10.08 -3.84 -20.94
N ASP A 49 -9.90 -3.10 -22.01
CA ASP A 49 -8.58 -2.66 -22.51
C ASP A 49 -8.15 -1.33 -21.92
N GLU A 50 -9.12 -0.50 -21.52
CA GLU A 50 -8.87 0.83 -21.00
C GLU A 50 -9.79 1.17 -19.81
N LEU A 51 -9.21 1.81 -18.80
CA LEU A 51 -9.93 2.35 -17.63
C LEU A 51 -9.67 3.85 -17.53
N SER A 52 -10.69 4.67 -17.76
CA SER A 52 -10.60 6.13 -17.58
C SER A 52 -11.07 6.51 -16.18
N MET A 53 -10.31 7.36 -15.53
CA MET A 53 -10.55 7.79 -14.16
C MET A 53 -9.97 9.18 -13.87
N SER A 54 -10.27 9.75 -12.72
CA SER A 54 -9.64 10.98 -12.26
C SER A 54 -8.14 10.77 -12.00
N SER A 55 -7.31 11.75 -12.38
CA SER A 55 -5.84 11.66 -12.32
C SER A 55 -5.28 11.22 -10.95
N PRO A 56 -5.81 11.64 -9.79
CA PRO A 56 -5.31 11.22 -8.49
C PRO A 56 -5.45 9.72 -8.22
N ARG A 57 -6.39 9.02 -8.90
CA ARG A 57 -6.60 7.57 -8.72
C ARG A 57 -5.64 6.71 -9.53
N ILE A 58 -5.05 7.24 -10.60
CA ILE A 58 -4.20 6.49 -11.53
C ILE A 58 -3.02 5.76 -10.84
N PRO A 59 -2.25 6.39 -9.93
CA PRO A 59 -1.12 5.70 -9.30
C PRO A 59 -1.55 4.47 -8.48
N ALA A 60 -2.63 4.58 -7.70
CA ALA A 60 -3.15 3.49 -6.89
C ALA A 60 -3.67 2.33 -7.76
N VAL A 61 -4.45 2.63 -8.78
CA VAL A 61 -4.96 1.62 -9.73
C VAL A 61 -3.82 0.93 -10.49
N LYS A 62 -2.80 1.66 -10.94
CA LYS A 62 -1.61 1.06 -11.57
C LYS A 62 -0.83 0.15 -10.63
N SER A 63 -0.69 0.53 -9.36
CA SER A 63 -0.03 -0.31 -8.36
C SER A 63 -0.78 -1.63 -8.17
N GLN A 64 -2.09 -1.55 -8.00
CA GLN A 64 -2.93 -2.73 -7.82
C GLN A 64 -2.95 -3.63 -9.07
N LEU A 65 -3.07 -3.06 -10.28
CA LEU A 65 -3.04 -3.83 -11.54
C LEU A 65 -1.79 -4.71 -11.68
N ARG A 66 -0.64 -4.24 -11.20
CA ARG A 66 0.62 -5.00 -11.26
C ARG A 66 0.67 -6.20 -10.33
N GLN A 67 -0.21 -6.25 -9.33
CA GLN A 67 -0.30 -7.33 -8.33
C GLN A 67 -1.37 -8.36 -8.71
N LEU A 68 -2.26 -8.03 -9.66
CA LEU A 68 -3.33 -8.91 -10.08
C LEU A 68 -2.83 -9.98 -11.07
N ASP A 69 -3.23 -11.21 -10.83
CA ASP A 69 -3.10 -12.30 -11.82
C ASP A 69 -4.28 -12.26 -12.79
N SER A 70 -3.98 -12.15 -14.07
CA SER A 70 -5.01 -11.99 -15.11
C SER A 70 -5.88 -13.23 -15.32
N GLU A 71 -5.34 -14.45 -15.07
CA GLU A 71 -6.11 -15.68 -15.17
C GLU A 71 -7.09 -15.81 -14.01
N ALA A 72 -6.62 -15.53 -12.79
CA ALA A 72 -7.48 -15.50 -11.60
C ALA A 72 -8.60 -14.46 -11.76
N CYS A 73 -8.30 -13.28 -12.33
CA CYS A 73 -9.31 -12.26 -12.63
C CYS A 73 -10.34 -12.73 -13.63
N ARG A 74 -9.94 -13.46 -14.69
CA ARG A 74 -10.88 -14.05 -15.68
C ARG A 74 -11.82 -15.06 -15.03
N GLU A 75 -11.30 -15.92 -14.17
CA GLU A 75 -12.13 -16.89 -13.46
C GLU A 75 -13.10 -16.19 -12.48
N LEU A 76 -12.65 -15.17 -11.76
CA LEU A 76 -13.51 -14.34 -10.93
C LEU A 76 -14.66 -13.70 -11.73
N ALA A 77 -14.34 -13.08 -12.87
CA ALA A 77 -15.35 -12.44 -13.74
C ALA A 77 -16.35 -13.46 -14.28
N ARG A 78 -15.90 -14.66 -14.66
CA ARG A 78 -16.76 -15.75 -15.07
C ARG A 78 -17.75 -16.13 -13.97
N GLN A 79 -17.26 -16.36 -12.74
CA GLN A 79 -18.12 -16.68 -11.58
C GLN A 79 -19.09 -15.56 -11.26
N ALA A 80 -18.62 -14.31 -11.29
CA ALA A 80 -19.46 -13.14 -11.01
C ALA A 80 -20.61 -12.98 -12.02
N CYS A 81 -20.40 -13.33 -13.29
CA CYS A 81 -21.47 -13.35 -14.31
C CYS A 81 -22.54 -14.43 -14.05
N GLU A 82 -22.22 -15.50 -13.33
CA GLU A 82 -23.13 -16.57 -12.94
C GLU A 82 -23.92 -16.26 -11.68
N CYS A 83 -23.50 -15.27 -10.89
CA CYS A 83 -24.20 -14.85 -9.68
C CYS A 83 -25.64 -14.41 -9.95
N ARG A 84 -26.49 -14.56 -8.93
CA ARG A 84 -27.91 -14.19 -8.96
C ARG A 84 -28.20 -12.84 -8.29
N SER A 85 -27.27 -12.38 -7.43
CA SER A 85 -27.42 -11.15 -6.68
C SER A 85 -26.10 -10.35 -6.59
N ALA A 86 -26.23 -9.06 -6.31
CA ALA A 86 -25.07 -8.21 -6.04
C ALA A 86 -24.31 -8.64 -4.77
N GLN A 87 -25.02 -9.20 -3.78
CA GLN A 87 -24.43 -9.71 -2.55
C GLN A 87 -23.50 -10.90 -2.80
N GLU A 88 -23.87 -11.80 -3.71
CA GLU A 88 -22.99 -12.91 -4.12
C GLU A 88 -21.72 -12.41 -4.82
N ILE A 89 -21.84 -11.38 -5.66
CA ILE A 89 -20.67 -10.74 -6.30
C ILE A 89 -19.75 -10.09 -5.25
N GLU A 90 -20.32 -9.40 -4.28
CA GLU A 90 -19.57 -8.80 -3.19
C GLU A 90 -18.82 -9.84 -2.34
N ALA A 91 -19.45 -10.98 -2.07
CA ALA A 91 -18.81 -12.09 -1.38
C ALA A 91 -17.63 -12.68 -2.18
N LEU A 92 -17.80 -12.85 -3.50
CA LEU A 92 -16.70 -13.30 -4.40
C LEU A 92 -15.54 -12.29 -4.41
N LEU A 93 -15.83 -10.99 -4.50
CA LEU A 93 -14.81 -9.95 -4.47
C LEU A 93 -14.04 -9.94 -3.13
N THR A 94 -14.76 -10.08 -2.02
CA THR A 94 -14.12 -10.13 -0.69
C THR A 94 -13.22 -11.36 -0.55
N ALA A 95 -13.62 -12.51 -1.10
CA ALA A 95 -12.81 -13.71 -1.08
C ALA A 95 -11.61 -13.65 -2.04
N PHE A 96 -11.76 -12.94 -3.17
CA PHE A 96 -10.72 -12.80 -4.19
C PHE A 96 -9.64 -11.79 -3.79
N THR A 97 -10.07 -10.69 -3.22
CA THR A 97 -9.19 -9.69 -2.63
C THR A 97 -9.20 -9.94 -1.14
N PRO A 98 -8.31 -10.80 -0.60
CA PRO A 98 -8.15 -10.87 0.84
C PRO A 98 -7.94 -9.43 1.31
N GLU A 99 -8.60 -9.06 2.41
CA GLU A 99 -8.46 -7.70 2.96
C GLU A 99 -7.00 -7.32 2.82
N GLU A 100 -6.70 -6.35 1.93
CA GLU A 100 -5.38 -5.74 1.97
C GLU A 100 -5.22 -5.35 3.43
N ASP A 101 -4.22 -5.88 4.09
CA ASP A 101 -3.81 -5.45 5.43
C ASP A 101 -3.35 -3.99 5.31
N VAL A 102 -4.31 -3.11 4.97
CA VAL A 102 -4.12 -1.68 4.74
C VAL A 102 -3.88 -1.05 6.10
N ARG A 103 -2.64 -1.12 6.52
CA ARG A 103 -2.21 -0.48 7.75
C ARG A 103 -2.01 1.00 7.51
N PRO A 104 -2.54 1.86 8.36
CA PRO A 104 -2.30 3.28 8.25
C PRO A 104 -0.80 3.57 8.33
N LEU A 105 -0.31 4.48 7.50
CA LEU A 105 1.10 4.86 7.46
C LEU A 105 1.61 5.30 8.84
N LEU A 106 0.80 6.08 9.56
CA LEU A 106 1.01 6.46 10.95
C LEU A 106 -0.03 5.73 11.82
N ALA A 107 0.43 4.82 12.66
CA ALA A 107 -0.39 4.07 13.59
C ALA A 107 0.08 4.30 15.04
N LEU A 108 -0.82 4.23 16.00
CA LEU A 108 -0.50 4.42 17.43
C LEU A 108 0.57 3.45 17.93
N GLU A 109 0.59 2.23 17.41
CA GLU A 109 1.58 1.20 17.71
C GLU A 109 3.02 1.56 17.32
N ASN A 110 3.19 2.59 16.46
CA ASN A 110 4.49 3.10 16.01
C ASN A 110 4.85 4.46 16.66
N ILE A 111 4.11 4.88 17.68
CA ILE A 111 4.39 6.14 18.41
C ILE A 111 4.85 5.78 19.83
N PHE A 112 6.09 6.13 20.12
CA PHE A 112 6.76 5.84 21.37
C PHE A 112 7.09 7.14 22.08
N VAL A 113 6.55 7.34 23.27
CA VAL A 113 6.84 8.50 24.11
C VAL A 113 7.74 8.08 25.28
N ASP A 114 8.48 9.07 25.81
CA ASP A 114 9.30 8.92 27.01
C ASP A 114 10.35 7.80 26.89
N GLN A 115 10.93 7.66 25.68
CA GLN A 115 12.00 6.70 25.41
C GLN A 115 13.36 7.20 25.89
N SER A 116 14.23 6.29 26.28
CA SER A 116 15.61 6.58 26.68
C SER A 116 16.58 5.72 25.90
N PHE A 117 17.40 6.34 25.06
CA PHE A 117 18.46 5.69 24.30
C PHE A 117 19.81 6.30 24.68
N SER A 118 20.87 5.49 24.59
CA SER A 118 22.24 5.98 24.86
C SER A 118 22.88 6.64 23.65
N ASN A 119 22.41 6.30 22.44
CA ASN A 119 22.96 6.76 21.16
C ASN A 119 21.93 6.58 20.04
N LYS A 120 22.24 7.07 18.83
CA LYS A 120 21.37 6.94 17.65
C LYS A 120 21.19 5.50 17.21
N GLU A 121 22.20 4.63 17.44
CA GLU A 121 22.16 3.22 17.09
C GLU A 121 21.01 2.52 17.81
N GLN A 122 20.89 2.73 19.11
CA GLN A 122 19.78 2.15 19.88
C GLN A 122 18.41 2.66 19.44
N ALA A 123 18.32 3.94 19.05
CA ALA A 123 17.07 4.51 18.59
C ALA A 123 16.62 3.86 17.24
N ILE A 124 17.52 3.73 16.27
CA ILE A 124 17.24 3.12 14.98
C ILE A 124 16.90 1.64 15.15
N GLN A 125 17.72 0.90 15.91
CA GLN A 125 17.49 -0.52 16.20
C GLN A 125 16.13 -0.77 16.85
N PHE A 126 15.77 0.06 17.85
CA PHE A 126 14.48 -0.02 18.53
C PHE A 126 13.32 0.18 17.54
N LEU A 127 13.38 1.19 16.68
CA LEU A 127 12.32 1.50 15.74
C LEU A 127 12.19 0.41 14.67
N CYS A 128 13.28 -0.09 14.11
CA CYS A 128 13.27 -1.20 13.16
C CYS A 128 12.75 -2.51 13.81
N GLY A 129 13.19 -2.82 15.02
CA GLY A 129 12.70 -3.98 15.77
C GLY A 129 11.19 -3.94 16.02
N ASN A 130 10.65 -2.77 16.37
CA ASN A 130 9.20 -2.61 16.56
C ASN A 130 8.41 -2.77 15.28
N LEU A 131 8.94 -2.39 14.11
CA LEU A 131 8.31 -2.66 12.83
C LEU A 131 8.20 -4.16 12.55
N GLY A 132 9.21 -4.96 12.98
CA GLY A 132 9.13 -6.42 12.97
C GLY A 132 8.04 -6.96 13.88
N VAL A 133 7.99 -6.49 15.14
CA VAL A 133 6.96 -6.89 16.12
C VAL A 133 5.54 -6.59 15.61
N ASN A 134 5.36 -5.41 14.97
CA ASN A 134 4.08 -4.96 14.45
C ASN A 134 3.75 -5.54 13.05
N GLY A 135 4.58 -6.48 12.53
CA GLY A 135 4.36 -7.14 11.24
C GLY A 135 4.44 -6.21 10.04
N ARG A 136 5.17 -5.09 10.16
CA ARG A 136 5.44 -4.15 9.07
C ARG A 136 6.60 -4.60 8.18
N THR A 137 7.46 -5.45 8.73
CA THR A 137 8.53 -6.17 8.05
C THR A 137 8.68 -7.57 8.66
N GLU A 138 9.14 -8.53 7.88
CA GLU A 138 9.57 -9.84 8.34
C GLU A 138 11.11 -9.90 8.55
N HIS A 139 11.82 -8.85 8.14
CA HIS A 139 13.26 -8.74 8.09
C HIS A 139 13.76 -7.45 8.78
N PRO A 140 13.57 -7.32 10.12
CA PRO A 140 13.91 -6.08 10.82
C PRO A 140 15.41 -5.76 10.82
N PHE A 141 16.28 -6.77 10.74
CA PHE A 141 17.74 -6.57 10.71
C PHE A 141 18.21 -6.05 9.37
N GLU A 142 17.74 -6.63 8.27
CA GLU A 142 18.05 -6.18 6.92
C GLU A 142 17.46 -4.80 6.65
N LEU A 143 16.29 -4.51 7.23
CA LEU A 143 15.72 -3.16 7.19
C LEU A 143 16.59 -2.15 7.94
N GLU A 144 17.11 -2.54 9.11
CA GLU A 144 18.03 -1.71 9.88
C GLU A 144 19.31 -1.40 9.09
N GLU A 145 19.89 -2.41 8.40
CA GLU A 145 21.04 -2.20 7.51
C GLU A 145 20.75 -1.18 6.40
N ASP A 146 19.58 -1.25 5.76
CA ASP A 146 19.18 -0.29 4.74
C ASP A 146 18.99 1.13 5.29
N VAL A 147 18.52 1.27 6.54
CA VAL A 147 18.46 2.58 7.23
C VAL A 147 19.87 3.11 7.47
N TRP A 148 20.80 2.25 7.90
CA TRP A 148 22.20 2.64 8.12
C TRP A 148 22.90 3.04 6.83
N GLN A 149 22.74 2.30 5.75
CA GLN A 149 23.30 2.67 4.44
C GLN A 149 22.84 4.07 4.02
N ARG A 150 21.60 4.43 4.32
CA ARG A 150 21.08 5.78 4.03
C ARG A 150 21.66 6.84 4.99
N GLU A 151 21.78 6.53 6.27
CA GLU A 151 22.32 7.41 7.29
C GLU A 151 23.80 7.76 7.08
N GLU A 152 24.59 6.79 6.56
CA GLU A 152 26.03 6.96 6.26
C GLU A 152 26.29 7.91 5.08
N ILE A 153 25.34 8.06 4.15
CA ILE A 153 25.48 8.99 3.02
C ILE A 153 25.45 10.44 3.51
N VAL A 154 24.46 10.77 4.31
CA VAL A 154 24.29 12.08 4.96
C VAL A 154 23.45 11.86 6.21
N THR A 155 23.91 12.35 7.35
CA THR A 155 23.16 12.24 8.61
C THR A 155 21.76 12.82 8.49
N THR A 156 20.81 12.15 9.09
CA THR A 156 19.39 12.54 9.05
C THR A 156 18.96 13.47 10.18
N GLY A 157 19.88 13.97 10.98
CA GLY A 157 19.64 15.07 11.94
C GLY A 157 19.39 16.36 11.17
N VAL A 158 18.17 16.92 11.31
CA VAL A 158 17.73 18.10 10.54
C VAL A 158 17.71 19.39 11.36
N GLY A 159 18.17 19.35 12.60
CA GLY A 159 18.13 20.47 13.55
C GLY A 159 16.83 20.50 14.34
N PHE A 160 16.70 21.51 15.20
CA PHE A 160 15.55 21.72 16.08
C PHE A 160 15.24 20.53 16.99
N GLY A 161 16.25 19.73 17.34
CA GLY A 161 16.07 18.52 18.15
C GLY A 161 15.43 17.33 17.39
N VAL A 162 15.41 17.35 16.05
CA VAL A 162 14.73 16.35 15.22
C VAL A 162 15.71 15.60 14.34
N ALA A 163 15.50 14.26 14.24
CA ALA A 163 16.11 13.43 13.20
C ALA A 163 15.01 12.70 12.40
N ILE A 164 15.27 12.51 11.10
CA ILE A 164 14.34 11.84 10.18
C ILE A 164 15.07 10.71 9.44
N PRO A 165 15.47 9.61 10.15
CA PRO A 165 16.01 8.45 9.47
C PRO A 165 14.98 7.88 8.50
N HIS A 166 15.40 7.51 7.30
CA HIS A 166 14.49 7.03 6.28
C HIS A 166 15.15 6.08 5.31
N THR A 167 14.38 5.12 4.82
CA THR A 167 14.82 4.23 3.76
C THR A 167 13.67 3.82 2.86
N LYS A 168 14.02 3.45 1.62
CA LYS A 168 13.17 2.69 0.72
C LYS A 168 13.78 1.30 0.59
N SER A 169 13.11 0.28 1.10
CA SER A 169 13.64 -1.07 1.23
C SER A 169 12.67 -2.11 0.70
N GLN A 170 13.20 -3.15 0.07
CA GLN A 170 12.42 -4.32 -0.35
C GLN A 170 11.91 -5.16 0.82
N TRP A 171 12.48 -4.96 2.01
CA TRP A 171 12.12 -5.69 3.23
C TRP A 171 10.89 -5.10 3.93
N ILE A 172 10.32 -4.02 3.40
CA ILE A 172 9.12 -3.39 3.94
C ILE A 172 7.89 -4.03 3.34
N ARG A 173 7.07 -4.62 4.19
CA ARG A 173 5.75 -5.14 3.83
C ARG A 173 4.68 -4.04 3.82
N HIS A 174 4.73 -3.16 4.82
CA HIS A 174 3.81 -2.04 4.97
C HIS A 174 4.59 -0.76 5.29
N SER A 175 4.53 0.21 4.39
CA SER A 175 5.11 1.54 4.62
C SER A 175 4.67 2.12 5.96
N SER A 176 5.57 2.79 6.66
CA SER A 176 5.32 3.22 8.03
C SER A 176 6.02 4.52 8.37
N ILE A 177 5.40 5.28 9.27
CA ILE A 177 6.01 6.36 10.03
C ILE A 177 6.10 5.90 11.48
N SER A 178 7.32 5.85 12.03
CA SER A 178 7.56 5.53 13.44
C SER A 178 8.12 6.77 14.14
N ILE A 179 7.57 7.11 15.30
CA ILE A 179 7.94 8.30 16.05
C ILE A 179 8.43 7.89 17.43
N ALA A 180 9.61 8.38 17.82
CA ALA A 180 10.11 8.24 19.19
C ALA A 180 10.45 9.62 19.77
N ARG A 181 9.78 10.00 20.87
CA ARG A 181 10.13 11.14 21.69
C ARG A 181 11.01 10.69 22.85
N LEU A 182 12.17 11.33 23.00
CA LEU A 182 13.19 10.97 23.98
C LEU A 182 13.06 11.80 25.25
N VAL A 183 13.32 11.17 26.40
CA VAL A 183 13.39 11.87 27.70
C VAL A 183 14.66 12.70 27.78
N LYS A 184 15.75 12.22 27.20
CA LYS A 184 17.05 12.91 27.12
C LYS A 184 17.48 12.97 25.68
N PRO A 185 17.98 14.12 25.23
CA PRO A 185 18.53 14.25 23.88
C PRO A 185 19.70 13.28 23.68
N VAL A 186 19.88 12.85 22.44
CA VAL A 186 20.93 11.93 22.00
C VAL A 186 21.76 12.61 20.92
N ASP A 187 23.08 12.45 20.99
CA ASP A 187 23.98 12.87 19.93
C ASP A 187 23.70 12.06 18.66
N TRP A 188 23.19 12.76 17.63
CA TRP A 188 22.90 12.17 16.32
C TRP A 188 24.10 12.19 15.38
N GLN A 189 25.27 12.66 15.88
CA GLN A 189 26.48 12.85 15.08
C GLN A 189 26.21 13.78 13.88
N SER A 190 25.42 14.80 14.11
CA SER A 190 25.00 15.82 13.16
C SER A 190 25.53 17.18 13.63
N GLU A 191 25.97 18.04 12.69
CA GLU A 191 26.33 19.43 12.98
C GLU A 191 25.14 20.26 13.50
N MET A 192 23.92 19.73 13.40
CA MET A 192 22.67 20.39 13.79
C MET A 192 22.32 20.20 15.27
N GLY A 193 23.17 19.51 16.06
CA GLY A 193 23.00 19.33 17.51
C GLY A 193 22.32 18.01 17.89
N GLU A 194 21.97 17.92 19.16
CA GLU A 194 21.33 16.75 19.76
C GLU A 194 19.87 16.60 19.33
N VAL A 195 19.34 15.36 19.39
CA VAL A 195 18.02 14.97 18.94
C VAL A 195 17.17 14.47 20.10
N GLU A 196 15.97 15.00 20.24
CA GLU A 196 14.93 14.57 21.20
C GLU A 196 13.68 13.97 20.54
N LEU A 197 13.54 14.11 19.22
CA LEU A 197 12.45 13.56 18.44
C LEU A 197 12.98 12.84 17.20
N VAL A 198 12.71 11.54 17.11
CA VAL A 198 13.06 10.73 15.94
C VAL A 198 11.81 10.37 15.17
N ILE A 199 11.77 10.68 13.88
CA ILE A 199 10.68 10.36 12.96
C ILE A 199 11.24 9.47 11.86
N MET A 200 11.08 8.15 11.97
CA MET A 200 11.58 7.22 10.98
C MET A 200 10.53 6.96 9.89
N LEU A 201 10.95 7.06 8.63
CA LEU A 201 10.13 6.79 7.46
C LEU A 201 10.63 5.54 6.75
N THR A 202 9.77 4.54 6.61
CA THR A 202 10.06 3.29 5.87
C THR A 202 9.04 3.11 4.75
N LEU A 203 9.54 3.08 3.49
CA LEU A 203 8.74 3.12 2.26
C LEU A 203 9.07 1.95 1.33
#